data_02500cafc4e7db8bb242f716f502d89e
#
_entry.id   02500cafc4e7db8bb242f716f502d89e
#
_cell.length_a   1.000
_cell.length_b   1.000
_cell.length_c   1.000
_cell.angle_alpha   90.00
_cell.angle_beta   90.00
_cell.angle_gamma   90.00
#
_symmetry.space_group_name_H-M   'P 1'
#
loop_
_entity.id
_entity.type
_entity.pdbx_description
1 polymer ?
#
loop_
_entity_poly.entity_id
_entity_poly.type
_entity_poly.pdbx_seq_one_letter_code
_entity_poly.pdbx_strand_id
1 'polypeptide(L)'
;VERRRALRRVPDEAPRMIGIRLRRVLAYADGLAADDDERMHDLRIAIKQLRYVLEFVRDILPDDADKAVNELKALQDSLGDLNDCAVQRVYVAAHTSDAESQANMSEVERVTLELLAVRIELRRERALARFLEEWNGFIDADRQRLLAFRLGL
;
A
#
# COMPACT_ATOMS: atom_id res chain seq x y z
N VAL A 1 -11.88 16.17 -34.72
CA VAL A 1 -10.97 17.29 -34.36
C VAL A 1 -10.88 17.43 -32.84
N GLU A 2 -11.98 17.30 -32.10
CA GLU A 2 -11.97 17.39 -30.61
C GLU A 2 -11.24 16.23 -29.92
N ARG A 3 -11.37 14.98 -30.39
CA ARG A 3 -10.62 13.82 -29.85
C ARG A 3 -9.09 14.00 -29.96
N ARG A 4 -8.59 14.61 -31.04
CA ARG A 4 -7.15 14.90 -31.20
C ARG A 4 -6.67 16.02 -30.27
N ARG A 5 -7.53 16.98 -29.89
CA ARG A 5 -7.20 18.03 -28.91
C ARG A 5 -7.17 17.46 -27.46
N ALA A 6 -8.07 16.56 -27.12
CA ALA A 6 -8.06 15.88 -25.82
C ALA A 6 -6.81 14.99 -25.65
N LEU A 7 -6.42 14.22 -26.67
CA LEU A 7 -5.21 13.39 -26.66
C LEU A 7 -3.89 14.18 -26.61
N ARG A 8 -3.88 15.44 -27.09
CA ARG A 8 -2.71 16.32 -26.96
C ARG A 8 -2.53 16.90 -25.55
N ARG A 9 -3.56 16.92 -24.73
CA ARG A 9 -3.51 17.43 -23.34
C ARG A 9 -3.03 16.38 -22.33
N VAL A 10 -3.19 15.10 -22.60
CA VAL A 10 -2.77 14.03 -21.68
C VAL A 10 -1.25 14.02 -21.49
N PRO A 11 -0.40 14.05 -22.54
CA PRO A 11 1.05 14.14 -22.37
C PRO A 11 1.50 15.38 -21.59
N ASP A 12 0.86 16.52 -21.84
CA ASP A 12 1.22 17.79 -21.18
C ASP A 12 0.87 17.80 -19.69
N GLU A 13 -0.22 17.14 -19.30
CA GLU A 13 -0.71 17.07 -17.91
C GLU A 13 -0.14 15.86 -17.12
N ALA A 14 0.37 14.84 -17.79
CA ALA A 14 0.84 13.63 -17.14
C ALA A 14 1.93 13.88 -16.07
N PRO A 15 2.99 14.68 -16.31
CA PRO A 15 4.01 14.95 -15.31
C PRO A 15 3.40 15.61 -14.06
N ARG A 16 2.48 16.55 -14.23
CA ARG A 16 1.79 17.21 -13.13
C ARG A 16 0.93 16.23 -12.32
N MET A 17 0.17 15.37 -12.98
CA MET A 17 -0.68 14.37 -12.33
C MET A 17 0.16 13.39 -11.51
N ILE A 18 1.25 12.89 -12.08
CA ILE A 18 2.19 11.98 -11.42
C ILE A 18 2.83 12.69 -10.22
N GLY A 19 3.37 13.89 -10.42
CA GLY A 19 4.05 14.65 -9.37
C GLY A 19 3.14 14.96 -8.16
N ILE A 20 1.86 15.24 -8.37
CA ILE A 20 0.89 15.43 -7.28
C ILE A 20 0.71 14.13 -6.48
N ARG A 21 0.55 12.99 -7.16
CA ARG A 21 0.34 11.69 -6.49
C ARG A 21 1.61 11.21 -5.79
N LEU A 22 2.76 11.38 -6.42
CA LEU A 22 4.04 11.03 -5.81
C LEU A 22 4.29 11.83 -4.51
N ARG A 23 4.09 13.16 -4.53
CA ARG A 23 4.21 13.97 -3.31
C ARG A 23 3.25 13.52 -2.20
N ARG A 24 2.04 13.09 -2.56
CA ARG A 24 1.09 12.56 -1.58
C ARG A 24 1.60 11.27 -0.94
N VAL A 25 2.20 10.37 -1.69
CA VAL A 25 2.83 9.15 -1.16
C VAL A 25 4.01 9.50 -0.26
N LEU A 26 4.90 10.40 -0.72
CA LEU A 26 6.09 10.80 0.03
C LEU A 26 5.76 11.56 1.33
N ALA A 27 4.58 12.19 1.45
CA ALA A 27 4.13 12.83 2.68
C ALA A 27 3.97 11.84 3.87
N TYR A 28 3.96 10.54 3.59
CA TYR A 28 3.96 9.50 4.63
C TYR A 28 5.36 9.10 5.10
N ALA A 29 6.44 9.63 4.49
CA ALA A 29 7.81 9.29 4.89
C ALA A 29 8.10 9.64 6.35
N ASP A 30 7.51 10.73 6.83
CA ASP A 30 7.67 11.16 8.21
C ASP A 30 6.52 10.62 9.09
N GLY A 31 6.86 9.94 10.18
CA GLY A 31 5.90 9.55 11.22
C GLY A 31 5.00 8.38 10.89
N LEU A 32 5.44 7.46 10.02
CA LEU A 32 4.74 6.20 9.78
C LEU A 32 5.05 5.22 10.91
N ALA A 33 4.09 5.01 11.82
CA ALA A 33 4.23 4.05 12.91
C ALA A 33 3.71 2.66 12.50
N ALA A 34 4.37 1.61 13.00
CA ALA A 34 4.07 0.22 12.65
C ALA A 34 2.71 -0.28 13.14
N ASP A 35 2.13 0.39 14.12
CA ASP A 35 0.84 0.09 14.75
C ASP A 35 -0.31 1.02 14.32
N ASP A 36 -0.03 1.96 13.42
CA ASP A 36 -1.03 2.86 12.84
C ASP A 36 -1.69 2.23 11.62
N ASP A 37 -2.62 1.30 11.87
CA ASP A 37 -3.32 0.57 10.80
C ASP A 37 -4.13 1.52 9.88
N GLU A 38 -4.68 2.63 10.40
CA GLU A 38 -5.42 3.62 9.60
C GLU A 38 -4.49 4.35 8.63
N ARG A 39 -3.34 4.82 9.13
CA ARG A 39 -2.35 5.51 8.32
C ARG A 39 -1.72 4.59 7.25
N MET A 40 -1.51 3.31 7.59
CA MET A 40 -1.07 2.28 6.63
C MET A 40 -2.11 2.05 5.53
N HIS A 41 -3.39 2.02 5.89
CA HIS A 41 -4.49 1.93 4.93
C HIS A 41 -4.54 3.13 3.98
N ASP A 42 -4.40 4.35 4.51
CA ASP A 42 -4.38 5.58 3.72
C ASP A 42 -3.18 5.64 2.76
N LEU A 43 -2.01 5.22 3.22
CA LEU A 43 -0.82 5.09 2.37
C LEU A 43 -1.06 4.10 1.24
N ARG A 44 -1.68 2.94 1.52
CA ARG A 44 -2.06 1.95 0.50
C ARG A 44 -2.95 2.56 -0.59
N ILE A 45 -3.93 3.39 -0.19
CA ILE A 45 -4.80 4.11 -1.14
C ILE A 45 -3.99 5.11 -1.97
N ALA A 46 -3.08 5.86 -1.36
CA ALA A 46 -2.23 6.82 -2.06
C ALA A 46 -1.32 6.13 -3.10
N ILE A 47 -0.67 5.01 -2.73
CA ILE A 47 0.15 4.20 -3.63
C ILE A 47 -0.68 3.65 -4.79
N LYS A 48 -1.87 3.11 -4.52
CA LYS A 48 -2.80 2.62 -5.53
C LYS A 48 -3.17 3.71 -6.54
N GLN A 49 -3.43 4.94 -6.07
CA GLN A 49 -3.77 6.07 -6.93
C GLN A 49 -2.58 6.50 -7.81
N LEU A 50 -1.35 6.49 -7.27
CA LEU A 50 -0.15 6.77 -8.05
C LEU A 50 0.06 5.70 -9.13
N ARG A 51 -0.02 4.43 -8.76
CA ARG A 51 0.13 3.31 -9.69
C ARG A 51 -0.87 3.38 -10.85
N TYR A 52 -2.15 3.64 -10.57
CA TYR A 52 -3.16 3.77 -11.62
C TYR A 52 -2.92 4.94 -12.56
N VAL A 53 -2.40 6.06 -12.07
CA VAL A 53 -2.02 7.17 -12.95
C VAL A 53 -0.88 6.77 -13.86
N LEU A 54 0.16 6.08 -13.34
CA LEU A 54 1.28 5.60 -14.17
C LEU A 54 0.81 4.59 -15.22
N GLU A 55 -0.03 3.64 -14.85
CA GLU A 55 -0.62 2.66 -15.78
C GLU A 55 -1.48 3.34 -16.86
N PHE A 56 -2.26 4.36 -16.49
CA PHE A 56 -3.10 5.12 -17.43
C PHE A 56 -2.29 5.89 -18.48
N VAL A 57 -1.13 6.44 -18.09
CA VAL A 57 -0.28 7.21 -18.99
C VAL A 57 0.91 6.42 -19.55
N ARG A 58 0.92 5.10 -19.34
CA ARG A 58 2.04 4.20 -19.66
C ARG A 58 2.60 4.38 -21.07
N ASP A 59 1.73 4.51 -22.08
CA ASP A 59 2.10 4.60 -23.49
C ASP A 59 2.89 5.86 -23.87
N ILE A 60 2.93 6.84 -22.95
CA ILE A 60 3.66 8.10 -23.14
C ILE A 60 4.83 8.27 -22.15
N LEU A 61 5.05 7.29 -21.28
CA LEU A 61 6.17 7.27 -20.35
C LEU A 61 7.39 6.58 -20.98
N PRO A 62 8.61 6.87 -20.49
CA PRO A 62 9.80 6.11 -20.86
C PRO A 62 9.67 4.62 -20.51
N ASP A 63 10.37 3.75 -21.25
CA ASP A 63 10.36 2.28 -21.04
C ASP A 63 10.72 1.85 -19.61
N ASP A 64 11.50 2.66 -18.90
CA ASP A 64 11.88 2.42 -17.49
C ASP A 64 10.74 2.66 -16.48
N ALA A 65 9.62 3.24 -16.88
CA ALA A 65 8.48 3.50 -16.00
C ALA A 65 7.87 2.20 -15.43
N ASP A 66 7.99 1.08 -16.13
CA ASP A 66 7.54 -0.23 -15.67
C ASP A 66 8.23 -0.66 -14.36
N LYS A 67 9.47 -0.25 -14.13
CA LYS A 67 10.17 -0.52 -12.88
C LYS A 67 9.50 0.22 -11.71
N ALA A 68 9.11 1.48 -11.92
CA ALA A 68 8.38 2.25 -10.91
C ALA A 68 7.01 1.63 -10.59
N VAL A 69 6.29 1.17 -11.60
CA VAL A 69 5.00 0.47 -11.41
C VAL A 69 5.18 -0.81 -10.61
N ASN A 70 6.23 -1.59 -10.88
CA ASN A 70 6.52 -2.82 -10.15
C ASN A 70 6.93 -2.56 -8.68
N GLU A 71 7.71 -1.51 -8.41
CA GLU A 71 8.04 -1.09 -7.05
C GLU A 71 6.77 -0.68 -6.25
N LEU A 72 5.89 0.10 -6.85
CA LEU A 72 4.61 0.48 -6.25
C LEU A 72 3.68 -0.72 -6.04
N LYS A 73 3.73 -1.70 -6.93
CA LYS A 73 2.96 -2.95 -6.78
C LYS A 73 3.45 -3.75 -5.59
N ALA A 74 4.77 -3.91 -5.41
CA ALA A 74 5.35 -4.62 -4.27
C ALA A 74 4.90 -3.95 -2.95
N LEU A 75 5.04 -2.63 -2.83
CA LEU A 75 4.55 -1.86 -1.68
C LEU A 75 3.04 -2.04 -1.44
N GLN A 76 2.24 -2.09 -2.49
CA GLN A 76 0.80 -2.28 -2.37
C GLN A 76 0.45 -3.69 -1.90
N ASP A 77 1.20 -4.71 -2.33
CA ASP A 77 0.99 -6.10 -1.93
C ASP A 77 1.33 -6.29 -0.43
N SER A 78 2.46 -5.75 0.05
CA SER A 78 2.84 -5.82 1.46
C SER A 78 1.87 -5.05 2.37
N LEU A 79 1.41 -3.86 1.96
CA LEU A 79 0.35 -3.11 2.66
C LEU A 79 -1.01 -3.83 2.61
N GLY A 80 -1.27 -4.60 1.55
CA GLY A 80 -2.44 -5.45 1.44
C GLY A 80 -2.44 -6.54 2.51
N ASP A 81 -1.31 -7.24 2.66
CA ASP A 81 -1.13 -8.24 3.71
C ASP A 81 -1.30 -7.66 5.13
N LEU A 82 -0.77 -6.45 5.38
CA LEU A 82 -0.96 -5.75 6.67
C LEU A 82 -2.42 -5.42 6.94
N ASN A 83 -3.13 -4.85 5.95
CA ASN A 83 -4.55 -4.54 6.05
C ASN A 83 -5.40 -5.80 6.31
N ASP A 84 -5.09 -6.92 5.64
CA ASP A 84 -5.79 -8.18 5.85
C ASP A 84 -5.57 -8.71 7.27
N CYS A 85 -4.35 -8.59 7.81
CA CYS A 85 -4.07 -8.92 9.21
C CYS A 85 -4.85 -8.02 10.18
N ALA A 86 -4.95 -6.70 9.93
CA ALA A 86 -5.71 -5.76 10.75
C ALA A 86 -7.19 -6.16 10.79
N VAL A 87 -7.81 -6.46 9.66
CA VAL A 87 -9.20 -6.92 9.58
C VAL A 87 -9.40 -8.23 10.33
N GLN A 88 -8.49 -9.20 10.16
CA GLN A 88 -8.57 -10.49 10.86
C GLN A 88 -8.42 -10.34 12.38
N ARG A 89 -7.54 -9.45 12.86
CA ARG A 89 -7.40 -9.13 14.30
C ARG A 89 -8.70 -8.61 14.90
N VAL A 90 -9.35 -7.66 14.23
CA VAL A 90 -10.64 -7.11 14.68
C VAL A 90 -11.69 -8.22 14.76
N TYR A 91 -11.75 -9.10 13.76
CA TYR A 91 -12.68 -10.23 13.75
C TYR A 91 -12.43 -11.18 14.93
N VAL A 92 -11.19 -11.61 15.15
CA VAL A 92 -10.83 -12.50 16.27
C VAL A 92 -11.13 -11.83 17.62
N ALA A 93 -10.74 -10.54 17.77
CA ALA A 93 -11.01 -9.79 19.00
C ALA A 93 -12.50 -9.69 19.31
N ALA A 94 -13.35 -9.45 18.32
CA ALA A 94 -14.81 -9.41 18.50
C ALA A 94 -15.36 -10.73 19.05
N HIS A 95 -14.86 -11.87 18.55
CA HIS A 95 -15.30 -13.19 19.01
C HIS A 95 -14.73 -13.63 20.36
N THR A 96 -13.56 -13.10 20.74
CA THR A 96 -12.91 -13.41 22.02
C THR A 96 -13.29 -12.46 23.15
N SER A 97 -13.86 -11.28 22.86
CA SER A 97 -14.26 -10.30 23.88
C SER A 97 -15.75 -10.34 24.23
N ASP A 98 -16.58 -10.96 23.39
CA ASP A 98 -18.02 -11.05 23.64
C ASP A 98 -18.33 -12.13 24.68
N ALA A 99 -18.95 -11.71 25.81
CA ALA A 99 -19.22 -12.58 26.95
C ALA A 99 -20.20 -13.73 26.60
N GLU A 100 -21.16 -13.50 25.69
CA GLU A 100 -22.10 -14.52 25.25
C GLU A 100 -21.41 -15.56 24.37
N SER A 101 -20.56 -15.11 23.46
CA SER A 101 -19.73 -16.00 22.64
C SER A 101 -18.77 -16.83 23.49
N GLN A 102 -18.12 -16.23 24.49
CA GLN A 102 -17.23 -16.95 25.40
C GLN A 102 -17.96 -18.02 26.21
N ALA A 103 -19.17 -17.71 26.73
CA ALA A 103 -19.94 -18.65 27.55
C ALA A 103 -20.41 -19.89 26.76
N ASN A 104 -20.58 -19.76 25.45
CA ASN A 104 -21.06 -20.85 24.59
C ASN A 104 -19.93 -21.53 23.79
N MET A 105 -18.71 -21.04 23.91
CA MET A 105 -17.55 -21.53 23.14
C MET A 105 -17.00 -22.82 23.72
N SER A 106 -16.84 -23.83 22.89
CA SER A 106 -16.16 -25.06 23.28
C SER A 106 -14.64 -24.81 23.46
N GLU A 107 -13.99 -25.70 24.22
CA GLU A 107 -12.53 -25.66 24.41
C GLU A 107 -11.76 -25.70 23.09
N VAL A 108 -12.24 -26.49 22.12
CA VAL A 108 -11.62 -26.60 20.79
C VAL A 108 -11.72 -25.27 20.03
N GLU A 109 -12.87 -24.60 20.08
CA GLU A 109 -13.05 -23.28 19.44
C GLU A 109 -12.16 -22.24 20.09
N ARG A 110 -12.06 -22.20 21.41
CA ARG A 110 -11.19 -21.29 22.15
C ARG A 110 -9.72 -21.46 21.73
N VAL A 111 -9.21 -22.68 21.76
CA VAL A 111 -7.83 -22.99 21.37
C VAL A 111 -7.60 -22.64 19.89
N THR A 112 -8.58 -22.88 19.02
CA THR A 112 -8.49 -22.56 17.61
C THR A 112 -8.37 -21.04 17.39
N LEU A 113 -9.16 -20.22 18.09
CA LEU A 113 -9.07 -18.76 18.01
C LEU A 113 -7.75 -18.23 18.56
N GLU A 114 -7.24 -18.78 19.65
CA GLU A 114 -5.93 -18.42 20.20
C GLU A 114 -4.80 -18.72 19.19
N LEU A 115 -4.81 -19.90 18.57
CA LEU A 115 -3.83 -20.26 17.54
C LEU A 115 -3.96 -19.38 16.30
N LEU A 116 -5.18 -19.01 15.91
CA LEU A 116 -5.43 -18.09 14.81
C LEU A 116 -4.86 -16.70 15.11
N ALA A 117 -5.07 -16.18 16.32
CA ALA A 117 -4.52 -14.91 16.76
C ALA A 117 -2.99 -14.89 16.65
N VAL A 118 -2.31 -15.93 17.18
CA VAL A 118 -0.85 -16.06 17.08
C VAL A 118 -0.39 -16.11 15.62
N ARG A 119 -1.09 -16.85 14.77
CA ARG A 119 -0.76 -16.94 13.34
C ARG A 119 -0.91 -15.60 12.62
N ILE A 120 -1.93 -14.83 12.94
CA ILE A 120 -2.16 -13.50 12.39
C ILE A 120 -1.01 -12.56 12.79
N GLU A 121 -0.59 -12.55 14.04
CA GLU A 121 0.53 -11.71 14.51
C GLU A 121 1.85 -12.09 13.82
N LEU A 122 2.18 -13.35 13.70
CA LEU A 122 3.37 -13.80 12.97
C LEU A 122 3.34 -13.41 11.48
N ARG A 123 2.16 -13.47 10.85
CA ARG A 123 1.99 -13.00 9.46
C ARG A 123 2.17 -11.49 9.37
N ARG A 124 1.60 -10.72 10.31
CA ARG A 124 1.72 -9.27 10.39
C ARG A 124 3.18 -8.83 10.57
N GLU A 125 3.93 -9.45 11.47
CA GLU A 125 5.35 -9.15 11.67
C GLU A 125 6.16 -9.33 10.37
N ARG A 126 5.94 -10.42 9.65
CA ARG A 126 6.61 -10.68 8.37
C ARG A 126 6.22 -9.68 7.29
N ALA A 127 4.93 -9.35 7.19
CA ALA A 127 4.43 -8.37 6.23
C ALA A 127 4.98 -6.97 6.54
N LEU A 128 5.06 -6.60 7.83
CA LEU A 128 5.63 -5.33 8.28
C LEU A 128 7.13 -5.23 7.96
N ALA A 129 7.91 -6.28 8.25
CA ALA A 129 9.34 -6.30 7.94
C ALA A 129 9.58 -6.11 6.43
N ARG A 130 8.84 -6.84 5.59
CA ARG A 130 8.91 -6.70 4.13
C ARG A 130 8.52 -5.29 3.67
N PHE A 131 7.39 -4.76 4.17
CA PHE A 131 6.95 -3.41 3.86
C PHE A 131 8.00 -2.37 4.21
N LEU A 132 8.60 -2.42 5.40
CA LEU A 132 9.61 -1.45 5.83
C LEU A 132 10.87 -1.48 4.96
N GLU A 133 11.30 -2.67 4.52
CA GLU A 133 12.42 -2.81 3.59
C GLU A 133 12.10 -2.16 2.24
N GLU A 134 10.95 -2.48 1.66
CA GLU A 134 10.46 -1.92 0.38
C GLU A 134 10.26 -0.40 0.48
N TRP A 135 9.65 0.07 1.58
CA TRP A 135 9.37 1.47 1.84
C TRP A 135 10.63 2.30 2.00
N ASN A 136 11.57 1.86 2.84
CA ASN A 136 12.85 2.54 3.02
C ASN A 136 13.63 2.64 1.70
N GLY A 137 13.59 1.57 0.90
CA GLY A 137 14.15 1.61 -0.43
C GLY A 137 13.43 2.60 -1.36
N PHE A 138 12.12 2.73 -1.26
CA PHE A 138 11.32 3.64 -2.10
C PHE A 138 11.54 5.11 -1.72
N ILE A 139 11.61 5.47 -0.43
CA ILE A 139 11.79 6.85 0.04
C ILE A 139 13.24 7.34 0.00
N ASP A 140 14.20 6.49 -0.32
CA ASP A 140 15.60 6.88 -0.45
C ASP A 140 15.79 8.00 -1.48
N ALA A 141 16.53 9.05 -1.11
CA ALA A 141 16.66 10.27 -1.90
C ALA A 141 17.25 10.05 -3.29
N ASP A 142 18.19 9.12 -3.42
CA ASP A 142 18.81 8.83 -4.71
C ASP A 142 17.86 8.03 -5.61
N ARG A 143 17.10 7.13 -5.03
CA ARG A 143 16.01 6.43 -5.71
C ARG A 143 14.89 7.38 -6.14
N GLN A 144 14.54 8.37 -5.32
CA GLN A 144 13.54 9.39 -5.67
C GLN A 144 13.99 10.23 -6.86
N ARG A 145 15.26 10.61 -6.92
CA ARG A 145 15.82 11.31 -8.08
C ARG A 145 15.77 10.45 -9.35
N LEU A 146 16.12 9.18 -9.23
CA LEU A 146 16.06 8.24 -10.33
C LEU A 146 14.60 8.00 -10.78
N LEU A 147 13.66 7.91 -9.86
CA LEU A 147 12.24 7.78 -10.15
C LEU A 147 11.70 9.01 -10.88
N ALA A 148 12.02 10.22 -10.41
CA ALA A 148 11.65 11.47 -11.08
C ALA A 148 12.19 11.52 -12.51
N PHE A 149 13.46 11.17 -12.72
CA PHE A 149 14.07 11.09 -14.04
C PHE A 149 13.35 10.08 -14.95
N ARG A 150 13.03 8.88 -14.45
CA ARG A 150 12.31 7.84 -15.22
C ARG A 150 10.88 8.25 -15.59
N LEU A 151 10.25 9.09 -14.78
CA LEU A 151 8.88 9.55 -15.01
C LEU A 151 8.80 10.87 -15.78
N GLY A 152 9.96 11.46 -16.15
CA GLY A 152 10.03 12.73 -16.85
C GLY A 152 9.57 13.92 -16.02
N LEU A 153 9.80 13.89 -14.69
CA LEU A 153 9.39 14.92 -13.73
C LEU A 153 10.50 15.93 -13.44
#